data_2ab6eaaf024dbb21df5bec146ddc1bf6
#
_entry.id   2ab6eaaf024dbb21df5bec146ddc1bf6
#
_cell.length_a   1.000
_cell.length_b   1.000
_cell.length_c   1.000
_cell.angle_alpha   90.00
_cell.angle_beta   90.00
_cell.angle_gamma   90.00
#
_symmetry.space_group_name_H-M   'P 1'
#
loop_
_entity.id
_entity.type
_entity.pdbx_description
1 polymer ?
#
loop_
_entity_poly.entity_id
_entity_poly.type
_entity_poly.pdbx_seq_one_letter_code
_entity_poly.pdbx_strand_id
1 'polypeptide(L)' 'MKIISMETVAALKRQLAEKGVTLHLTDACGSQSADIGYPDGMTAEERAAVRQEIETLLLRQDISVAFSKKGDSFWVRQS' A
#
# COMPACT_ATOMS: atom_id res chain seq x y z
N MET A 1 -18.72 2.48 1.86
CA MET A 1 -17.53 1.69 1.47
C MET A 1 -16.40 2.63 1.11
N LYS A 2 -15.24 2.41 1.68
CA LYS A 2 -14.07 3.26 1.37
C LYS A 2 -13.21 2.58 0.34
N ILE A 3 -12.78 3.35 -0.65
CA ILE A 3 -11.89 2.88 -1.71
C ILE A 3 -10.79 3.91 -1.91
N ILE A 4 -9.66 3.43 -2.41
CA ILE A 4 -8.55 4.31 -2.75
C ILE A 4 -8.79 4.88 -4.14
N SER A 5 -8.80 6.21 -4.27
CA SER A 5 -9.02 6.84 -5.55
C SER A 5 -7.82 6.62 -6.48
N MET A 6 -8.04 6.72 -7.78
CA MET A 6 -6.97 6.56 -8.76
C MET A 6 -5.86 7.60 -8.58
N GLU A 7 -6.23 8.80 -8.18
CA GLU A 7 -5.25 9.86 -7.91
C GLU A 7 -4.34 9.48 -6.76
N THR A 8 -4.92 8.94 -5.68
CA THR A 8 -4.15 8.50 -4.52
C THR A 8 -3.26 7.34 -4.89
N VAL A 9 -3.77 6.38 -5.66
CA VAL A 9 -2.98 5.24 -6.14
C VAL A 9 -1.80 5.73 -6.97
N ALA A 10 -2.03 6.67 -7.88
CA ALA A 10 -0.97 7.21 -8.73
C ALA A 10 0.10 7.90 -7.90
N ALA A 11 -0.31 8.68 -6.90
CA ALA A 11 0.62 9.36 -6.01
C ALA A 11 1.46 8.36 -5.20
N LEU A 12 0.81 7.32 -4.68
CA LEU A 12 1.51 6.25 -3.95
C LEU A 12 2.52 5.55 -4.84
N LYS A 13 2.11 5.16 -6.04
CA LYS A 13 3.01 4.47 -6.97
C LYS A 13 4.22 5.31 -7.30
N ARG A 14 4.01 6.60 -7.53
CA ARG A 14 5.11 7.51 -7.85
C ARG A 14 6.08 7.65 -6.69
N GLN A 15 5.54 7.81 -5.49
CA GLN A 15 6.35 7.97 -4.29
C GLN A 15 7.14 6.71 -3.98
N LEU A 16 6.52 5.56 -4.09
CA LEU A 16 7.19 4.28 -3.84
C LEU A 16 8.20 3.93 -4.92
N ALA A 17 7.96 4.35 -6.15
CA ALA A 17 8.88 4.11 -7.26
C ALA A 17 10.25 4.75 -7.00
N GLU A 18 10.30 5.85 -6.28
CA GLU A 18 11.57 6.49 -5.91
C GLU A 18 12.44 5.56 -5.07
N LYS A 19 11.83 4.64 -4.35
CA LYS A 19 12.53 3.65 -3.53
C LYS A 19 12.67 2.30 -4.23
N GLY A 20 12.25 2.22 -5.49
CA GLY A 20 12.26 0.96 -6.24
C GLY A 20 11.14 0.01 -5.86
N VAL A 21 10.15 0.49 -5.13
CA VAL A 21 9.02 -0.33 -4.68
C VAL A 21 7.89 -0.23 -5.70
N THR A 22 7.30 -1.38 -6.06
CA THR A 22 6.18 -1.42 -6.98
C THR A 22 4.90 -1.74 -6.22
N LEU A 23 3.78 -1.30 -6.79
CA LEU A 23 2.46 -1.51 -6.19
C LEU A 23 1.53 -2.02 -7.26
N HIS A 24 0.84 -3.13 -6.98
CA HIS A 24 -0.11 -3.72 -7.90
C HIS A 24 -1.46 -3.86 -7.21
N LEU A 25 -2.44 -3.10 -7.67
CA LEU A 25 -3.78 -3.14 -7.10
C LEU A 25 -4.62 -4.22 -7.73
N THR A 26 -5.42 -4.87 -6.90
CA THR A 26 -6.37 -5.89 -7.32
C THR A 26 -7.72 -5.56 -6.72
N ASP A 27 -8.75 -5.52 -7.57
CA ASP A 27 -10.12 -5.38 -7.13
C ASP A 27 -10.78 -6.73 -7.20
N ALA A 28 -11.28 -7.21 -6.07
CA ALA A 28 -11.97 -8.49 -6.04
C ALA A 28 -13.12 -8.43 -5.04
N CYS A 29 -14.30 -8.77 -5.50
CA CYS A 29 -15.48 -8.98 -4.66
C CYS A 29 -15.77 -7.83 -3.68
N GLY A 30 -15.66 -6.61 -4.15
CA GLY A 30 -16.03 -5.45 -3.35
C GLY A 30 -14.98 -5.01 -2.34
N SER A 31 -13.80 -5.63 -2.33
CA SER A 31 -12.70 -5.15 -1.51
C SER A 31 -11.50 -4.84 -2.39
N GLN A 32 -10.77 -3.84 -1.98
CA GLN A 32 -9.58 -3.38 -2.70
C GLN A 32 -8.34 -3.85 -1.95
N SER A 33 -7.45 -4.51 -2.66
CA SER A 33 -6.19 -4.96 -2.08
C SER A 33 -5.04 -4.63 -3.01
N ALA A 34 -3.83 -4.68 -2.50
CA ALA A 34 -2.66 -4.36 -3.29
C ALA A 34 -1.49 -5.24 -2.85
N ASP A 35 -0.68 -5.62 -3.83
CA ASP A 35 0.56 -6.34 -3.58
C ASP A 35 1.73 -5.36 -3.66
N ILE A 36 2.68 -5.50 -2.75
CA ILE A 36 3.85 -4.63 -2.69
C ILE A 36 5.06 -5.43 -3.19
N GLY A 37 5.73 -4.90 -4.22
CA GLY A 37 6.94 -5.50 -4.73
C GLY A 37 8.15 -4.76 -4.21
N TYR A 38 8.85 -5.34 -3.22
CA TYR A 38 10.05 -4.73 -2.67
C TYR A 38 11.25 -5.07 -3.55
N PRO A 39 12.19 -4.13 -3.72
CA PRO A 39 13.42 -4.43 -4.46
C PRO A 39 14.30 -5.39 -3.67
N ASP A 40 15.12 -6.14 -4.40
CA ASP A 40 16.08 -7.05 -3.78
C ASP A 40 17.07 -6.26 -2.92
N GLY A 41 17.40 -6.82 -1.76
CA GLY A 41 18.35 -6.19 -0.87
C GLY A 41 17.74 -5.19 0.12
N MET A 42 16.45 -4.93 0.04
CA MET A 42 15.80 -4.06 0.99
C MET A 42 15.71 -4.76 2.35
N THR A 43 16.13 -4.06 3.40
CA THR A 43 16.12 -4.61 4.76
C THR A 43 14.70 -4.66 5.33
N ALA A 44 14.53 -5.41 6.41
CA ALA A 44 13.25 -5.49 7.09
C ALA A 44 12.82 -4.11 7.63
N GLU A 45 13.77 -3.31 8.09
CA GLU A 45 13.49 -1.97 8.58
C GLU A 45 13.02 -1.06 7.46
N GLU A 46 13.65 -1.16 6.29
CA GLU A 46 13.26 -0.37 5.13
C GLU A 46 11.88 -0.76 4.64
N ARG A 47 11.56 -2.06 4.64
CA ARG A 47 10.23 -2.54 4.28
C ARG A 47 9.17 -2.02 5.24
N ALA A 48 9.48 -2.02 6.55
CA ALA A 48 8.57 -1.49 7.55
C ALA A 48 8.32 0.01 7.34
N ALA A 49 9.35 0.74 6.97
CA ALA A 49 9.22 2.17 6.69
C ALA A 49 8.30 2.41 5.49
N VAL A 50 8.40 1.57 4.45
CA VAL A 50 7.52 1.65 3.28
C VAL A 50 6.07 1.42 3.69
N ARG A 51 5.81 0.39 4.48
CA ARG A 51 4.45 0.12 4.95
C ARG A 51 3.89 1.27 5.78
N GLN A 52 4.71 1.84 6.64
CA GLN A 52 4.28 2.98 7.46
C GLN A 52 3.96 4.19 6.59
N GLU A 53 4.73 4.41 5.55
CA GLU A 53 4.49 5.50 4.61
C GLU A 53 3.16 5.32 3.88
N ILE A 54 2.88 4.09 3.42
CA ILE A 54 1.60 3.76 2.79
C ILE A 54 0.45 4.04 3.75
N GLU A 55 0.57 3.54 4.97
CA GLU A 55 -0.48 3.73 5.98
C GLU A 55 -0.72 5.20 6.29
N THR A 56 0.35 5.96 6.47
CA THR A 56 0.25 7.39 6.79
C THR A 56 -0.43 8.16 5.66
N LEU A 57 -0.05 7.89 4.42
CA LEU A 57 -0.65 8.58 3.28
C LEU A 57 -2.13 8.27 3.14
N LEU A 58 -2.50 7.02 3.36
CA LEU A 58 -3.91 6.63 3.24
C LEU A 58 -4.74 7.13 4.41
N LEU A 59 -4.16 7.21 5.61
CA LEU A 59 -4.85 7.77 6.76
C LEU A 59 -5.19 9.24 6.57
N ARG A 60 -4.39 9.97 5.83
CA ARG A 60 -4.68 11.36 5.48
C ARG A 60 -5.95 11.47 4.64
N GLN A 61 -6.29 10.41 3.93
CA GLN A 61 -7.52 10.32 3.14
C GLN A 61 -8.64 9.63 3.92
N ASP A 62 -8.44 9.43 5.22
CA ASP A 62 -9.39 8.72 6.09
C ASP A 62 -9.59 7.26 5.63
N ILE A 63 -8.54 6.66 5.09
CA ILE A 63 -8.53 5.27 4.66
C ILE A 63 -7.59 4.47 5.56
N SER A 64 -8.14 3.44 6.19
CA SER A 64 -7.37 2.55 7.05
C SER A 64 -7.10 1.25 6.31
N VAL A 65 -5.89 0.73 6.42
CA VAL A 65 -5.50 -0.51 5.75
C VAL A 65 -4.92 -1.50 6.74
N ALA A 66 -5.00 -2.78 6.38
CA ALA A 66 -4.39 -3.86 7.14
C ALA A 66 -3.37 -4.55 6.22
N PHE A 67 -2.26 -4.95 6.80
CA PHE A 67 -1.19 -5.61 6.05
C PHE A 67 -1.19 -7.11 6.32
N SER A 68 -0.73 -7.89 5.34
CA SER A 68 -0.56 -9.32 5.50
C SER A 68 0.58 -9.61 6.48
N LYS A 69 0.65 -10.86 6.94
CA LYS A 69 1.71 -11.28 7.87
C LYS A 69 3.11 -11.06 7.29
N LYS A 70 3.26 -11.29 6.00
CA LYS A 70 4.55 -11.09 5.31
C LYS A 70 4.84 -9.63 5.04
N GLY A 71 3.82 -8.77 5.14
CA GLY A 71 3.97 -7.35 4.87
C GLY A 71 4.14 -7.02 3.40
N ASP A 72 3.80 -7.93 2.51
CA ASP A 72 3.93 -7.74 1.06
C ASP A 72 2.60 -7.48 0.37
N SER A 73 1.52 -7.37 1.14
CA SER A 73 0.23 -6.99 0.61
C SER A 73 -0.60 -6.27 1.67
N PHE A 74 -1.59 -5.54 1.22
CA PHE A 74 -2.51 -4.87 2.14
C PHE A 74 -3.89 -4.76 1.50
N TRP A 75 -4.88 -4.47 2.33
CA TRP A 75 -6.26 -4.28 1.87
C TRP A 75 -6.89 -3.16 2.67
N VAL A 76 -7.91 -2.53 2.07
CA VAL A 76 -8.66 -1.46 2.72
C VAL A 76 -9.58 -2.07 3.77
N ARG A 77 -9.49 -1.57 4.99
CA ARG A 77 -10.36 -2.01 6.07
C ARG A 77 -11.72 -1.32 5.94
N GLN A 78 -12.76 -2.12 5.96
CA GLN A 78 -14.13 -1.62 5.97
C GLN A 78 -14.63 -1.62 7.42
N SER A 79 -15.07 -0.49 7.86
CA SER A 79 -15.56 -0.35 9.24
C SER A 79 -17.06 -0.11 9.28
#